data_9df499f5f3509bcea246867bdf229ce9
#
_entry.id   9df499f5f3509bcea246867bdf229ce9
#
_cell.length_a   1.000
_cell.length_b   1.000
_cell.length_c   1.000
_cell.angle_alpha   90.00
_cell.angle_beta   90.00
_cell.angle_gamma   90.00
#
_symmetry.space_group_name_H-M   'P 1'
#
loop_
_entity.id
_entity.type
_entity.pdbx_description
1 polymer ?
#
loop_
_entity_poly.entity_id
_entity_poly.type
_entity_poly.pdbx_seq_one_letter_code
_entity_poly.pdbx_strand_id
1 'polypeptide(L)'
;MSQQLSKIFFLFLLFPSIALSQTIVNIEELRNEGKEGFFAGLGFALNASRGNKDRDFYSLDLRFDYNLNDLENFMILRKSERKINQNVTDISQLIHIRSVFDTYNQYNTEFFIQSAKNPFRLFRERNLLGTGLRMIIDDQMRFGAGVIYEEETDLENLVTDTTRFSAYFHDNFEVAENINFNTTIYYQPGVSDFSDYKASFLMAFSFKVNEKFNISLQYDIAYDSDPIKNAVRDDQGLSTKFSYSFN
;
A
#
# COMPACT_ATOMS: atom_id res chain seq x y z
N MET A 1 32.85 -18.29 -11.92
CA MET A 1 31.61 -18.19 -11.17
C MET A 1 30.75 -16.97 -11.52
N SER A 2 31.19 -16.04 -12.35
CA SER A 2 30.47 -14.77 -12.65
C SER A 2 29.49 -14.81 -13.84
N GLN A 3 29.48 -15.84 -14.65
CA GLN A 3 28.61 -15.93 -15.84
C GLN A 3 27.24 -16.59 -15.61
N GLN A 4 27.03 -17.27 -14.50
CA GLN A 4 25.73 -17.87 -14.20
C GLN A 4 24.75 -16.93 -13.47
N LEU A 5 25.22 -15.92 -12.74
CA LEU A 5 24.36 -14.92 -12.10
C LEU A 5 23.68 -13.98 -13.12
N SER A 6 24.34 -13.71 -14.25
CA SER A 6 23.80 -12.84 -15.31
C SER A 6 22.56 -13.42 -16.02
N LYS A 7 22.41 -14.75 -16.05
CA LYS A 7 21.28 -15.40 -16.74
C LYS A 7 20.02 -15.51 -15.87
N ILE A 8 20.15 -15.45 -14.56
CA ILE A 8 19.01 -15.51 -13.63
C ILE A 8 18.31 -14.15 -13.55
N PHE A 9 19.05 -13.06 -13.72
CA PHE A 9 18.50 -11.71 -13.65
C PHE A 9 17.57 -11.35 -14.83
N PHE A 10 17.75 -11.99 -15.99
CA PHE A 10 16.95 -11.71 -17.18
C PHE A 10 15.59 -12.44 -17.23
N LEU A 11 15.39 -13.47 -16.40
CA LEU A 11 14.15 -14.26 -16.42
C LEU A 11 13.04 -13.64 -15.54
N PHE A 12 13.37 -12.70 -14.64
CA PHE A 12 12.41 -12.06 -13.76
C PHE A 12 11.64 -10.88 -14.36
N LEU A 13 12.04 -10.40 -15.53
CA LEU A 13 11.45 -9.21 -16.18
C LEU A 13 10.19 -9.48 -17.02
N LEU A 14 9.69 -10.72 -17.07
CA LEU A 14 8.57 -11.10 -17.97
C LEU A 14 7.27 -11.50 -17.28
N PHE A 15 7.15 -11.31 -15.95
CA PHE A 15 5.85 -11.54 -15.31
C PHE A 15 4.95 -10.32 -15.48
N PRO A 16 3.71 -10.51 -15.98
CA PRO A 16 2.74 -9.40 -16.04
C PRO A 16 2.43 -8.94 -14.62
N SER A 17 2.77 -7.71 -14.32
CA SER A 17 2.43 -7.04 -13.05
C SER A 17 0.92 -7.04 -12.89
N ILE A 18 0.41 -7.87 -11.98
CA ILE A 18 -0.97 -7.80 -11.53
C ILE A 18 -0.96 -6.82 -10.37
N ALA A 19 -1.14 -5.53 -10.65
CA ALA A 19 -1.32 -4.56 -9.58
C ALA A 19 -2.70 -4.79 -8.97
N LEU A 20 -2.71 -5.27 -7.76
CA LEU A 20 -3.91 -5.43 -6.96
C LEU A 20 -4.08 -4.19 -6.08
N SER A 21 -5.29 -3.71 -5.96
CA SER A 21 -5.60 -2.64 -5.04
C SER A 21 -5.42 -3.16 -3.61
N GLN A 22 -4.45 -2.63 -2.90
CA GLN A 22 -4.26 -2.93 -1.49
C GLN A 22 -5.45 -2.41 -0.69
N THR A 23 -6.03 -3.27 0.11
CA THR A 23 -7.05 -2.93 1.09
C THR A 23 -6.47 -2.09 2.23
N ILE A 24 -5.17 -2.24 2.47
CA ILE A 24 -4.40 -1.55 3.51
C ILE A 24 -3.27 -0.79 2.82
N VAL A 25 -3.16 0.51 3.13
CA VAL A 25 -2.09 1.36 2.62
C VAL A 25 -0.83 1.12 3.44
N ASN A 26 0.26 0.69 2.79
CA ASN A 26 1.57 0.70 3.44
C ASN A 26 2.09 2.13 3.53
N ILE A 27 1.98 2.70 4.70
CA ILE A 27 2.35 4.09 4.99
C ILE A 27 3.83 4.28 5.26
N GLU A 28 4.49 3.25 5.82
CA GLU A 28 5.86 3.36 6.31
C GLU A 28 6.86 3.60 5.17
N GLU A 29 6.66 2.95 4.02
CA GLU A 29 7.51 3.13 2.83
C GLU A 29 7.48 4.56 2.28
N LEU A 30 6.44 5.31 2.61
CA LEU A 30 6.16 6.61 1.99
C LEU A 30 6.44 7.79 2.93
N ARG A 31 6.91 7.58 4.16
CA ARG A 31 7.07 8.65 5.16
C ARG A 31 8.31 9.50 4.89
N ASN A 32 8.17 10.81 5.13
CA ASN A 32 9.26 11.81 5.12
C ASN A 32 9.60 12.19 6.56
N GLU A 33 9.99 11.20 7.39
CA GLU A 33 10.30 11.42 8.80
C GLU A 33 11.40 12.46 9.00
N GLY A 34 11.22 13.31 10.01
CA GLY A 34 12.21 14.29 10.46
C GLY A 34 12.45 15.46 9.51
N LYS A 35 11.66 15.63 8.46
CA LYS A 35 11.74 16.76 7.54
C LYS A 35 10.53 17.68 7.72
N GLU A 36 10.78 18.94 8.08
CA GLU A 36 9.74 19.95 8.15
C GLU A 36 9.46 20.56 6.77
N GLY A 37 8.21 20.98 6.56
CA GLY A 37 7.79 21.68 5.37
C GLY A 37 6.78 20.92 4.53
N PHE A 38 6.61 21.39 3.30
CA PHE A 38 5.71 20.78 2.32
C PHE A 38 6.51 19.95 1.31
N PHE A 39 6.06 18.72 1.09
CA PHE A 39 6.63 17.81 0.10
C PHE A 39 5.54 17.26 -0.79
N ALA A 40 5.88 16.93 -2.03
CA ALA A 40 5.00 16.26 -2.96
C ALA A 40 5.74 15.12 -3.66
N GLY A 41 5.03 14.02 -3.87
CA GLY A 41 5.53 12.84 -4.58
C GLY A 41 4.59 12.42 -5.69
N LEU A 42 5.16 11.94 -6.78
CA LEU A 42 4.48 11.34 -7.92
C LEU A 42 5.01 9.93 -8.13
N GLY A 43 4.12 8.94 -8.08
CA GLY A 43 4.39 7.56 -8.49
C GLY A 43 3.55 7.22 -9.72
N PHE A 44 4.11 6.44 -10.65
CA PHE A 44 3.34 5.90 -11.77
C PHE A 44 3.81 4.50 -12.13
N ALA A 45 2.89 3.71 -12.67
CA ALA A 45 3.20 2.41 -13.26
C ALA A 45 2.44 2.26 -14.58
N LEU A 46 3.12 1.71 -15.58
CA LEU A 46 2.57 1.47 -16.91
C LEU A 46 2.96 0.06 -17.35
N ASN A 47 2.00 -0.67 -17.91
CA ASN A 47 2.24 -1.94 -18.54
C ASN A 47 1.34 -2.07 -19.77
N ALA A 48 1.90 -2.48 -20.91
CA ALA A 48 1.16 -2.74 -22.12
C ALA A 48 1.66 -4.02 -22.77
N SER A 49 0.73 -4.90 -23.18
CA SER A 49 1.01 -6.12 -23.91
C SER A 49 0.07 -6.22 -25.09
N ARG A 50 0.58 -6.68 -26.22
CA ARG A 50 -0.18 -6.84 -27.48
C ARG A 50 -0.04 -8.26 -27.98
N GLY A 51 -1.10 -8.78 -28.62
CA GLY A 51 -1.10 -10.13 -29.18
C GLY A 51 -2.49 -10.76 -29.20
N ASN A 52 -2.60 -12.04 -28.85
CA ASN A 52 -3.91 -12.71 -28.77
C ASN A 52 -4.89 -12.06 -27.80
N LYS A 53 -4.37 -11.37 -26.76
CA LYS A 53 -5.10 -10.48 -25.85
C LYS A 53 -4.27 -9.22 -25.65
N ASP A 54 -4.86 -8.09 -25.98
CA ASP A 54 -4.30 -6.79 -25.63
C ASP A 54 -4.55 -6.51 -24.17
N ARG A 55 -3.51 -6.11 -23.45
CA ARG A 55 -3.59 -5.77 -22.02
C ARG A 55 -2.92 -4.43 -21.79
N ASP A 56 -3.62 -3.54 -21.13
CA ASP A 56 -3.12 -2.26 -20.67
C ASP A 56 -3.35 -2.13 -19.17
N PHE A 57 -2.36 -1.61 -18.47
CA PHE A 57 -2.46 -1.24 -17.06
C PHE A 57 -1.77 0.09 -16.85
N TYR A 58 -2.39 0.96 -16.08
CA TYR A 58 -1.76 2.16 -15.55
C TYR A 58 -2.14 2.39 -14.10
N SER A 59 -1.22 2.98 -13.34
CA SER A 59 -1.43 3.49 -11.99
C SER A 59 -0.80 4.85 -11.85
N LEU A 60 -1.47 5.72 -11.11
CA LEU A 60 -1.01 7.04 -10.73
C LEU A 60 -1.17 7.18 -9.22
N ASP A 61 -0.08 7.50 -8.54
CA ASP A 61 -0.01 7.76 -7.11
C ASP A 61 0.45 9.20 -6.91
N LEU A 62 -0.33 10.00 -6.19
CA LEU A 62 0.05 11.35 -5.75
C LEU A 62 0.14 11.34 -4.23
N ARG A 63 1.17 11.98 -3.71
CA ARG A 63 1.35 12.17 -2.29
C ARG A 63 1.64 13.63 -1.99
N PHE A 64 1.07 14.12 -0.91
CA PHE A 64 1.31 15.45 -0.35
C PHE A 64 1.58 15.29 1.13
N ASP A 65 2.67 15.89 1.61
CA ASP A 65 3.05 15.92 3.02
C ASP A 65 3.12 17.37 3.49
N TYR A 66 2.68 17.61 4.71
CA TYR A 66 2.88 18.87 5.41
C TYR A 66 3.29 18.57 6.85
N ASN A 67 4.58 18.70 7.13
CA ASN A 67 5.18 18.32 8.39
C ASN A 67 5.60 19.58 9.18
N LEU A 68 5.27 19.57 10.46
CA LEU A 68 5.71 20.52 11.49
C LEU A 68 6.50 19.73 12.54
N ASN A 69 7.19 20.41 13.48
CA ASN A 69 8.08 19.79 14.47
C ASN A 69 7.59 18.44 15.03
N ASP A 70 6.39 18.44 15.63
CA ASP A 70 5.85 17.28 16.33
C ASP A 70 4.61 16.68 15.63
N LEU A 71 4.38 17.08 14.37
CA LEU A 71 3.19 16.71 13.60
C LEU A 71 3.55 16.41 12.15
N GLU A 72 3.29 15.20 11.74
CA GLU A 72 3.38 14.78 10.35
C GLU A 72 1.98 14.57 9.77
N ASN A 73 1.67 15.27 8.68
CA ASN A 73 0.41 15.07 7.95
C ASN A 73 0.70 14.65 6.53
N PHE A 74 -0.03 13.69 6.03
CA PHE A 74 0.05 13.34 4.63
C PHE A 74 -1.27 12.90 4.03
N MET A 75 -1.38 13.11 2.72
CA MET A 75 -2.48 12.67 1.88
C MET A 75 -1.95 11.86 0.71
N ILE A 76 -2.58 10.71 0.47
CA ILE A 76 -2.29 9.84 -0.67
C ILE A 76 -3.55 9.77 -1.54
N LEU A 77 -3.38 10.03 -2.84
CA LEU A 77 -4.40 9.81 -3.85
C LEU A 77 -3.86 8.77 -4.84
N ARG A 78 -4.58 7.68 -5.03
CA ARG A 78 -4.21 6.62 -5.98
C ARG A 78 -5.36 6.33 -6.93
N LYS A 79 -5.02 6.13 -8.20
CA LYS A 79 -5.93 5.59 -9.19
C LYS A 79 -5.20 4.58 -10.05
N SER A 80 -5.82 3.40 -10.25
CA SER A 80 -5.32 2.43 -11.23
C SER A 80 -6.46 1.91 -12.10
N GLU A 81 -6.12 1.48 -13.30
CA GLU A 81 -7.07 0.88 -14.25
C GLU A 81 -6.37 -0.17 -15.09
N ARG A 82 -7.09 -1.26 -15.31
CA ARG A 82 -6.67 -2.34 -16.21
C ARG A 82 -7.71 -2.56 -17.29
N LYS A 83 -7.22 -2.76 -18.52
CA LYS A 83 -8.04 -3.13 -19.68
C LYS A 83 -7.53 -4.42 -20.30
N ILE A 84 -8.47 -5.24 -20.77
CA ILE A 84 -8.20 -6.39 -21.63
C ILE A 84 -9.06 -6.24 -22.88
N ASN A 85 -8.43 -6.22 -24.07
CA ASN A 85 -9.09 -5.98 -25.34
C ASN A 85 -9.99 -4.73 -25.29
N GLN A 86 -9.45 -3.62 -24.75
CA GLN A 86 -10.09 -2.32 -24.54
C GLN A 86 -11.22 -2.29 -23.48
N ASN A 87 -11.66 -3.44 -22.96
CA ASN A 87 -12.63 -3.48 -21.88
C ASN A 87 -11.95 -3.29 -20.53
N VAL A 88 -12.49 -2.40 -19.70
CA VAL A 88 -12.05 -2.24 -18.30
C VAL A 88 -12.35 -3.51 -17.54
N THR A 89 -11.33 -4.09 -16.92
CA THR A 89 -11.43 -5.33 -16.15
C THR A 89 -11.01 -5.17 -14.70
N ASP A 90 -10.46 -4.00 -14.36
CA ASP A 90 -10.17 -3.59 -12.99
C ASP A 90 -10.06 -2.07 -12.94
N ILE A 91 -10.61 -1.45 -11.90
CA ILE A 91 -10.45 -0.04 -11.58
C ILE A 91 -10.41 0.12 -10.06
N SER A 92 -9.42 0.84 -9.58
CA SER A 92 -9.26 1.13 -8.17
C SER A 92 -9.00 2.60 -7.94
N GLN A 93 -9.60 3.13 -6.88
CA GLN A 93 -9.38 4.49 -6.41
C GLN A 93 -9.16 4.45 -4.90
N LEU A 94 -8.27 5.29 -4.40
CA LEU A 94 -7.95 5.42 -2.99
C LEU A 94 -7.69 6.87 -2.64
N ILE A 95 -8.25 7.31 -1.53
CA ILE A 95 -7.89 8.54 -0.82
C ILE A 95 -7.55 8.12 0.60
N HIS A 96 -6.37 8.50 1.09
CA HIS A 96 -5.95 8.26 2.47
C HIS A 96 -5.34 9.54 3.02
N ILE A 97 -5.80 9.95 4.20
CA ILE A 97 -5.28 11.11 4.93
C ILE A 97 -4.89 10.62 6.32
N ARG A 98 -3.69 10.99 6.78
CA ARG A 98 -3.18 10.62 8.09
C ARG A 98 -2.47 11.78 8.74
N SER A 99 -2.67 11.89 10.05
CA SER A 99 -1.91 12.75 10.95
C SER A 99 -1.21 11.90 12.00
N VAL A 100 0.06 12.16 12.23
CA VAL A 100 0.90 11.47 13.22
C VAL A 100 1.48 12.52 14.15
N PHE A 101 1.26 12.35 15.44
CA PHE A 101 1.71 13.23 16.50
C PHE A 101 2.82 12.56 17.29
N ASP A 102 3.96 13.20 17.43
CA ASP A 102 4.99 12.77 18.36
C ASP A 102 4.45 12.98 19.78
N THR A 103 4.23 11.88 20.49
CA THR A 103 3.53 11.92 21.77
C THR A 103 4.48 11.86 22.95
N TYR A 104 5.36 10.86 22.97
CA TYR A 104 6.33 10.68 24.05
C TYR A 104 7.45 9.71 23.64
N ASN A 105 8.70 10.16 23.63
CA ASN A 105 9.88 9.37 23.26
C ASN A 105 9.70 8.67 21.89
N GLN A 106 9.64 7.31 21.93
CA GLN A 106 9.49 6.44 20.76
C GLN A 106 8.03 6.18 20.33
N TYR A 107 7.05 6.83 20.99
CA TYR A 107 5.63 6.59 20.74
C TYR A 107 4.99 7.78 20.02
N ASN A 108 4.31 7.46 18.93
CA ASN A 108 3.52 8.43 18.15
C ASN A 108 2.05 8.02 18.20
N THR A 109 1.16 9.00 18.25
CA THR A 109 -0.28 8.77 18.11
C THR A 109 -0.70 9.05 16.69
N GLU A 110 -1.51 8.19 16.12
CA GLU A 110 -1.93 8.28 14.72
C GLU A 110 -3.45 8.39 14.61
N PHE A 111 -3.91 9.22 13.65
CA PHE A 111 -5.30 9.30 13.23
C PHE A 111 -5.35 9.25 11.72
N PHE A 112 -6.30 8.50 11.15
CA PHE A 112 -6.46 8.45 9.70
C PHE A 112 -7.90 8.27 9.27
N ILE A 113 -8.17 8.75 8.07
CA ILE A 113 -9.37 8.45 7.31
C ILE A 113 -8.96 7.91 5.95
N GLN A 114 -9.76 6.98 5.42
CA GLN A 114 -9.53 6.40 4.11
C GLN A 114 -10.85 6.14 3.41
N SER A 115 -10.89 6.39 2.10
CA SER A 115 -11.97 5.95 1.23
C SER A 115 -11.36 5.22 0.03
N ALA A 116 -11.90 4.05 -0.28
CA ALA A 116 -11.46 3.22 -1.40
C ALA A 116 -12.65 2.77 -2.23
N LYS A 117 -12.45 2.62 -3.56
CA LYS A 117 -13.46 2.10 -4.50
C LYS A 117 -12.80 1.07 -5.40
N ASN A 118 -13.39 -0.13 -5.46
CA ASN A 118 -12.98 -1.17 -6.40
C ASN A 118 -14.14 -2.12 -6.70
N PRO A 119 -14.99 -1.81 -7.71
CA PRO A 119 -16.13 -2.64 -8.06
C PRO A 119 -15.73 -4.03 -8.60
N PHE A 120 -14.51 -4.22 -9.08
CA PHE A 120 -14.01 -5.51 -9.54
C PHE A 120 -13.57 -6.44 -8.40
N ARG A 121 -13.36 -5.88 -7.20
CA ARG A 121 -13.20 -6.61 -5.94
C ARG A 121 -14.52 -6.71 -5.18
N LEU A 122 -15.64 -6.45 -5.86
CA LEU A 122 -17.01 -6.58 -5.40
C LEU A 122 -17.43 -5.58 -4.32
N PHE A 123 -16.60 -4.61 -3.94
CA PHE A 123 -17.03 -3.49 -3.11
C PHE A 123 -17.12 -2.18 -3.94
N ARG A 124 -18.22 -1.47 -3.75
CA ARG A 124 -18.45 -0.16 -4.37
C ARG A 124 -17.66 0.91 -3.68
N GLU A 125 -17.67 0.89 -2.35
CA GLU A 125 -16.99 1.85 -1.50
C GLU A 125 -16.62 1.22 -0.16
N ARG A 126 -15.46 1.59 0.37
CA ARG A 126 -14.99 1.18 1.67
C ARG A 126 -14.38 2.38 2.37
N ASN A 127 -14.96 2.75 3.51
CA ASN A 127 -14.55 3.89 4.31
C ASN A 127 -13.95 3.40 5.62
N LEU A 128 -12.81 3.96 6.01
CA LEU A 128 -12.11 3.65 7.25
C LEU A 128 -11.91 4.93 8.05
N LEU A 129 -12.13 4.83 9.35
CA LEU A 129 -11.69 5.80 10.35
C LEU A 129 -10.85 5.05 11.39
N GLY A 130 -9.62 5.48 11.62
CA GLY A 130 -8.72 4.75 12.51
C GLY A 130 -7.90 5.66 13.41
N THR A 131 -7.52 5.11 14.54
CA THR A 131 -6.57 5.71 15.49
C THR A 131 -5.71 4.63 16.10
N GLY A 132 -4.49 4.97 16.48
CA GLY A 132 -3.56 4.01 17.07
C GLY A 132 -2.32 4.66 17.65
N LEU A 133 -1.49 3.80 18.21
CA LEU A 133 -0.16 4.11 18.68
C LEU A 133 0.85 3.43 17.77
N ARG A 134 1.88 4.15 17.39
CA ARG A 134 3.03 3.67 16.65
C ARG A 134 4.26 3.75 17.56
N MET A 135 4.99 2.67 17.67
CA MET A 135 6.24 2.59 18.43
C MET A 135 7.42 2.48 17.46
N ILE A 136 8.38 3.37 17.59
CA ILE A 136 9.67 3.32 16.91
C ILE A 136 10.57 2.41 17.75
N ILE A 137 10.89 1.21 17.24
CA ILE A 137 11.75 0.25 17.94
C ILE A 137 13.21 0.65 17.76
N ASP A 138 13.60 0.95 16.52
CA ASP A 138 14.91 1.47 16.12
C ASP A 138 14.80 2.21 14.78
N ASP A 139 15.92 2.50 14.13
CA ASP A 139 15.95 3.22 12.86
C ASP A 139 15.27 2.44 11.70
N GLN A 140 15.10 1.13 11.84
CA GLN A 140 14.56 0.25 10.81
C GLN A 140 13.15 -0.26 11.13
N MET A 141 12.91 -0.61 12.40
CA MET A 141 11.71 -1.34 12.84
C MET A 141 10.66 -0.44 13.47
N ARG A 142 9.42 -0.67 13.10
CA ARG A 142 8.21 0.00 13.62
C ARG A 142 7.14 -1.02 13.97
N PHE A 143 6.44 -0.76 15.05
CA PHE A 143 5.25 -1.52 15.43
C PHE A 143 4.10 -0.56 15.68
N GLY A 144 2.93 -0.86 15.15
CA GLY A 144 1.72 -0.08 15.42
C GLY A 144 0.57 -0.96 15.90
N ALA A 145 -0.25 -0.39 16.79
CA ALA A 145 -1.47 -1.01 17.25
C ALA A 145 -2.57 0.04 17.42
N GLY A 146 -3.80 -0.30 17.02
CA GLY A 146 -4.90 0.65 17.05
C GLY A 146 -6.26 0.02 16.82
N VAL A 147 -7.25 0.88 16.60
CA VAL A 147 -8.64 0.51 16.30
C VAL A 147 -9.07 1.20 15.01
N ILE A 148 -9.80 0.47 14.18
CA ILE A 148 -10.36 0.92 12.92
C ILE A 148 -11.86 0.68 12.94
N TYR A 149 -12.65 1.69 12.63
CA TYR A 149 -14.02 1.55 12.20
C TYR A 149 -14.05 1.47 10.68
N GLU A 150 -14.65 0.42 10.15
CA GLU A 150 -14.77 0.10 8.74
C GLU A 150 -16.24 0.07 8.35
N GLU A 151 -16.60 0.80 7.29
CA GLU A 151 -17.88 0.72 6.61
C GLU A 151 -17.63 0.30 5.16
N GLU A 152 -18.27 -0.78 4.73
CA GLU A 152 -18.13 -1.32 3.39
C GLU A 152 -19.49 -1.44 2.71
N THR A 153 -19.58 -0.92 1.48
CA THR A 153 -20.77 -0.99 0.62
C THR A 153 -20.47 -1.92 -0.53
N ASP A 154 -21.25 -2.99 -0.67
CA ASP A 154 -21.13 -3.91 -1.78
C ASP A 154 -21.74 -3.36 -3.09
N LEU A 155 -21.73 -4.17 -4.17
CA LEU A 155 -22.30 -3.78 -5.46
C LEU A 155 -23.83 -3.74 -5.47
N GLU A 156 -24.48 -4.38 -4.52
CA GLU A 156 -25.94 -4.41 -4.33
C GLU A 156 -26.43 -3.26 -3.41
N ASN A 157 -25.51 -2.39 -2.95
CA ASN A 157 -25.71 -1.32 -1.98
C ASN A 157 -26.03 -1.80 -0.55
N LEU A 158 -25.67 -3.02 -0.22
CA LEU A 158 -25.70 -3.47 1.16
C LEU A 158 -24.52 -2.85 1.90
N VAL A 159 -24.79 -2.19 3.00
CA VAL A 159 -23.79 -1.57 3.87
C VAL A 159 -23.54 -2.50 5.06
N THR A 160 -22.28 -2.82 5.30
CA THR A 160 -21.82 -3.54 6.49
C THR A 160 -20.79 -2.69 7.23
N ASP A 161 -20.83 -2.70 8.54
CA ASP A 161 -19.86 -2.02 9.39
C ASP A 161 -19.20 -2.97 10.37
N THR A 162 -17.93 -2.76 10.61
CA THR A 162 -17.12 -3.59 11.51
C THR A 162 -16.08 -2.73 12.22
N THR A 163 -15.98 -2.92 13.53
CA THR A 163 -14.84 -2.38 14.29
C THR A 163 -13.77 -3.44 14.39
N ARG A 164 -12.51 -3.09 14.02
CA ARG A 164 -11.37 -4.01 14.02
C ARG A 164 -10.26 -3.50 14.92
N PHE A 165 -9.60 -4.40 15.62
CA PHE A 165 -8.24 -4.12 16.07
C PHE A 165 -7.32 -4.09 14.85
N SER A 166 -6.26 -3.28 14.90
CA SER A 166 -5.26 -3.24 13.85
C SER A 166 -3.90 -3.31 14.49
N ALA A 167 -3.10 -4.28 14.10
CA ALA A 167 -1.69 -4.34 14.46
C ALA A 167 -0.87 -4.41 13.18
N TYR A 168 0.28 -3.71 13.15
CA TYR A 168 1.23 -3.85 12.06
C TYR A 168 2.67 -3.89 12.58
N PHE A 169 3.51 -4.55 11.81
CA PHE A 169 4.96 -4.52 11.95
C PHE A 169 5.57 -4.10 10.62
N HIS A 170 6.53 -3.20 10.67
CA HIS A 170 7.29 -2.73 9.52
C HIS A 170 8.78 -2.84 9.81
N ASP A 171 9.52 -3.27 8.80
CA ASP A 171 10.98 -3.34 8.81
C ASP A 171 11.53 -2.81 7.48
N ASN A 172 12.56 -1.96 7.55
CA ASN A 172 13.19 -1.34 6.38
C ASN A 172 14.70 -1.31 6.59
N PHE A 173 15.45 -2.09 5.83
CA PHE A 173 16.90 -2.15 5.94
C PHE A 173 17.61 -2.01 4.59
N GLU A 174 18.78 -1.42 4.63
CA GLU A 174 19.65 -1.28 3.48
C GLU A 174 20.36 -2.62 3.20
N VAL A 175 20.08 -3.21 2.04
CA VAL A 175 20.69 -4.47 1.58
C VAL A 175 22.04 -4.20 0.93
N ALA A 176 22.15 -3.07 0.23
CA ALA A 176 23.36 -2.60 -0.44
C ALA A 176 23.24 -1.10 -0.67
N GLU A 177 24.33 -0.45 -1.04
CA GLU A 177 24.33 0.97 -1.42
C GLU A 177 23.23 1.23 -2.47
N ASN A 178 22.31 2.15 -2.17
CA ASN A 178 21.14 2.49 -3.00
C ASN A 178 20.08 1.38 -3.17
N ILE A 179 20.12 0.30 -2.37
CA ILE A 179 19.12 -0.76 -2.41
C ILE A 179 18.55 -0.98 -1.01
N ASN A 180 17.29 -0.63 -0.84
CA ASN A 180 16.53 -0.89 0.38
C ASN A 180 15.56 -2.06 0.19
N PHE A 181 15.46 -2.90 1.21
CA PHE A 181 14.39 -3.88 1.33
C PHE A 181 13.47 -3.45 2.46
N ASN A 182 12.17 -3.43 2.19
CA ASN A 182 11.18 -3.18 3.22
C ASN A 182 10.11 -4.28 3.23
N THR A 183 9.58 -4.53 4.41
CA THR A 183 8.45 -5.44 4.60
C THR A 183 7.47 -4.85 5.59
N THR A 184 6.17 -5.09 5.37
CA THR A 184 5.12 -4.68 6.28
C THR A 184 4.07 -5.78 6.39
N ILE A 185 3.68 -6.10 7.61
CA ILE A 185 2.64 -7.08 7.92
C ILE A 185 1.55 -6.37 8.68
N TYR A 186 0.29 -6.56 8.28
CA TYR A 186 -0.90 -6.11 9.00
C TYR A 186 -1.75 -7.30 9.41
N TYR A 187 -2.36 -7.20 10.60
CA TYR A 187 -3.37 -8.12 11.08
C TYR A 187 -4.51 -7.34 11.73
N GLN A 188 -5.74 -7.55 11.26
CA GLN A 188 -6.90 -6.75 11.61
C GLN A 188 -8.13 -7.63 11.91
N PRO A 189 -8.20 -8.25 13.11
CA PRO A 189 -9.36 -9.02 13.54
C PRO A 189 -10.53 -8.12 13.92
N GLY A 190 -11.75 -8.59 13.69
CA GLY A 190 -12.97 -7.96 14.18
C GLY A 190 -13.02 -7.95 15.72
N VAL A 191 -13.47 -6.85 16.32
CA VAL A 191 -13.59 -6.75 17.79
C VAL A 191 -14.66 -7.69 18.34
N SER A 192 -15.76 -7.85 17.60
CA SER A 192 -16.88 -8.71 17.98
C SER A 192 -16.67 -10.18 17.61
N ASP A 193 -15.86 -10.45 16.59
CA ASP A 193 -15.55 -11.80 16.10
C ASP A 193 -14.11 -11.85 15.58
N PHE A 194 -13.21 -12.46 16.34
CA PHE A 194 -11.80 -12.62 15.97
C PHE A 194 -11.57 -13.61 14.82
N SER A 195 -12.58 -14.40 14.43
CA SER A 195 -12.52 -15.28 13.26
C SER A 195 -12.72 -14.52 11.95
N ASP A 196 -13.38 -13.34 12.00
CA ASP A 196 -13.40 -12.36 10.93
C ASP A 196 -12.14 -11.49 11.03
N TYR A 197 -11.16 -11.76 10.18
CA TYR A 197 -9.92 -10.98 10.15
C TYR A 197 -9.46 -10.69 8.73
N LYS A 198 -8.81 -9.54 8.59
CA LYS A 198 -8.06 -9.15 7.39
C LYS A 198 -6.58 -9.16 7.72
N ALA A 199 -5.79 -9.69 6.80
CA ALA A 199 -4.33 -9.70 6.92
C ALA A 199 -3.68 -9.23 5.63
N SER A 200 -2.54 -8.55 5.71
CA SER A 200 -1.76 -8.27 4.52
C SER A 200 -0.27 -8.38 4.81
N PHE A 201 0.45 -8.79 3.78
CA PHE A 201 1.89 -8.83 3.74
C PHE A 201 2.37 -8.09 2.50
N LEU A 202 3.31 -7.21 2.70
CA LEU A 202 3.94 -6.46 1.62
C LEU A 202 5.45 -6.56 1.79
N MET A 203 6.16 -6.78 0.67
CA MET A 203 7.61 -6.62 0.61
C MET A 203 7.99 -5.86 -0.66
N ALA A 204 9.04 -5.05 -0.57
CA ALA A 204 9.54 -4.31 -1.71
C ALA A 204 11.06 -4.20 -1.68
N PHE A 205 11.66 -4.27 -2.87
CA PHE A 205 13.02 -3.85 -3.14
C PHE A 205 12.99 -2.50 -3.83
N SER A 206 13.59 -1.49 -3.22
CA SER A 206 13.64 -0.13 -3.73
C SER A 206 15.05 0.22 -4.17
N PHE A 207 15.21 0.66 -5.40
CA PHE A 207 16.47 1.00 -6.04
C PHE A 207 16.52 2.52 -6.23
N LYS A 208 17.37 3.19 -5.47
CA LYS A 208 17.61 4.63 -5.59
C LYS A 208 18.47 4.90 -6.83
N VAL A 209 17.84 5.39 -7.91
CA VAL A 209 18.56 5.76 -9.14
C VAL A 209 19.29 7.08 -8.98
N ASN A 210 18.67 8.04 -8.30
CA ASN A 210 19.26 9.31 -7.85
C ASN A 210 18.43 9.85 -6.68
N GLU A 211 18.75 11.07 -6.19
CA GLU A 211 18.10 11.69 -5.02
C GLU A 211 16.57 11.89 -5.21
N LYS A 212 16.09 11.97 -6.44
CA LYS A 212 14.69 12.27 -6.77
C LYS A 212 13.95 11.08 -7.39
N PHE A 213 14.66 10.10 -7.95
CA PHE A 213 14.04 9.03 -8.72
C PHE A 213 14.37 7.65 -8.15
N ASN A 214 13.32 6.87 -7.84
CA ASN A 214 13.41 5.51 -7.35
C ASN A 214 12.61 4.56 -8.24
N ILE A 215 13.08 3.32 -8.31
CA ILE A 215 12.37 2.19 -8.90
C ILE A 215 12.13 1.17 -7.79
N SER A 216 10.91 0.67 -7.65
CA SER A 216 10.56 -0.32 -6.62
C SER A 216 9.91 -1.54 -7.26
N LEU A 217 10.39 -2.73 -6.90
CA LEU A 217 9.75 -4.01 -7.18
C LEU A 217 9.01 -4.46 -5.93
N GLN A 218 7.69 -4.50 -5.99
CA GLN A 218 6.82 -4.77 -4.85
C GLN A 218 6.03 -6.05 -5.07
N TYR A 219 5.97 -6.89 -4.03
CA TYR A 219 5.08 -8.04 -3.92
C TYR A 219 4.15 -7.85 -2.73
N ASP A 220 2.86 -8.08 -2.93
CA ASP A 220 1.84 -7.94 -1.90
C ASP A 220 0.88 -9.13 -1.89
N ILE A 221 0.42 -9.47 -0.68
CA ILE A 221 -0.63 -10.44 -0.42
C ILE A 221 -1.66 -9.76 0.48
N ALA A 222 -2.93 -9.87 0.15
CA ALA A 222 -4.03 -9.47 1.01
C ALA A 222 -4.96 -10.67 1.21
N TYR A 223 -5.36 -10.91 2.44
CA TYR A 223 -6.26 -11.98 2.85
C TYR A 223 -7.45 -11.40 3.63
N ASP A 224 -8.65 -11.89 3.32
CA ASP A 224 -9.89 -11.60 4.01
C ASP A 224 -10.55 -12.93 4.39
N SER A 225 -10.76 -13.18 5.68
CA SER A 225 -11.33 -14.45 6.17
C SER A 225 -12.83 -14.55 5.91
N ASP A 226 -13.52 -13.38 5.84
CA ASP A 226 -14.97 -13.28 5.58
C ASP A 226 -15.24 -12.24 4.47
N PRO A 227 -14.83 -12.54 3.22
CA PRO A 227 -14.97 -11.59 2.12
C PRO A 227 -16.44 -11.42 1.72
N ILE A 228 -16.75 -10.27 1.11
CA ILE A 228 -18.05 -10.05 0.47
C ILE A 228 -18.43 -11.25 -0.42
N LYS A 229 -19.70 -11.61 -0.42
CA LYS A 229 -20.26 -12.71 -1.21
C LYS A 229 -19.68 -12.77 -2.63
N ASN A 230 -19.14 -13.93 -2.99
CA ASN A 230 -18.46 -14.23 -4.26
C ASN A 230 -17.07 -13.60 -4.46
N ALA A 231 -16.53 -12.87 -3.49
CA ALA A 231 -15.13 -12.45 -3.54
C ALA A 231 -14.20 -13.59 -3.14
N VAL A 232 -12.97 -13.55 -3.66
CA VAL A 232 -11.91 -14.49 -3.24
C VAL A 232 -11.33 -14.02 -1.90
N ARG A 233 -10.80 -14.99 -1.12
CA ARG A 233 -10.20 -14.71 0.18
C ARG A 233 -8.80 -14.12 0.08
N ASP A 234 -8.04 -14.50 -0.92
CA ASP A 234 -6.66 -14.09 -1.11
C ASP A 234 -6.45 -13.40 -2.46
N ASP A 235 -5.72 -12.31 -2.41
CA ASP A 235 -5.26 -11.55 -3.55
C ASP A 235 -3.75 -11.40 -3.46
N GLN A 236 -3.05 -11.58 -4.58
CA GLN A 236 -1.60 -11.44 -4.65
C GLN A 236 -1.21 -10.55 -5.82
N GLY A 237 -0.17 -9.76 -5.63
CA GLY A 237 0.32 -8.85 -6.65
C GLY A 237 1.83 -8.76 -6.71
N LEU A 238 2.35 -8.61 -7.94
CA LEU A 238 3.73 -8.22 -8.20
C LEU A 238 3.70 -7.00 -9.10
N SER A 239 4.33 -5.92 -8.68
CA SER A 239 4.34 -4.67 -9.42
C SER A 239 5.71 -4.00 -9.44
N THR A 240 5.97 -3.22 -10.49
CA THR A 240 7.10 -2.31 -10.56
C THR A 240 6.58 -0.88 -10.54
N LYS A 241 7.10 -0.07 -9.62
CA LYS A 241 6.73 1.33 -9.46
C LYS A 241 7.91 2.24 -9.78
N PHE A 242 7.61 3.36 -10.37
CA PHE A 242 8.53 4.46 -10.61
C PHE A 242 8.08 5.65 -9.77
N SER A 243 8.95 6.19 -8.96
CA SER A 243 8.61 7.30 -8.05
C SER A 243 9.54 8.48 -8.28
N TYR A 244 8.96 9.69 -8.31
CA TYR A 244 9.70 10.93 -8.40
C TYR A 244 9.25 11.88 -7.29
N SER A 245 10.23 12.43 -6.54
CA SER A 245 10.00 13.37 -5.44
C SER A 245 10.30 14.80 -5.88
N PHE A 246 9.37 15.70 -5.60
CA PHE A 246 9.51 17.14 -5.77
C PHE A 246 9.85 17.76 -4.40
N ASN A 247 10.93 18.51 -4.34
CA ASN A 247 11.35 19.26 -3.15
C ASN A 247 11.08 20.73 -3.37
#